data_76657954f2fa7e7e1b847f5554f34944
#
_entry.id   76657954f2fa7e7e1b847f5554f34944
#
_cell.length_a   1.000
_cell.length_b   1.000
_cell.length_c   1.000
_cell.angle_alpha   90.00
_cell.angle_beta   90.00
_cell.angle_gamma   90.00
#
_symmetry.space_group_name_H-M   'P 1'
#
loop_
_entity.id
_entity.type
_entity.pdbx_description
1 polymer ?
#
loop_
_entity_poly.entity_id
_entity_poly.type
_entity_poly.pdbx_seq_one_letter_code
_entity_poly.pdbx_strand_id
1 'polypeptide(L)'
;MKSVSKNMTMSIIARLISLVAGLVVQRYLLLSFGSTLNGLTTSINQAMAYLVLLEAGLGTASVQALYDPLASNDWKKVSGILTATGREYKKISALFLALLIGVSVVIPLAVSGEVEFATAGLLTLITGGSYIVSYIMGGKYKALLDADRKIYILYILDSISVMTSCIFRVIALKAGQSIVLVQLINLACILIKNIGYVIYVKIKYRKVNYNQTPDIKAIGKRWNVLIHSLAGIVVNNTDVIILTLFGSLKTVSVYGVYNMVFGQLSSIVQTTFMQAPQSSFGQLYHKDRRAFKHAFELYEFIVSFILFVICTIAIILILPFVGLYTNGVQDIVYIDMFLPVLFTLILLMNQIRIPSLITINVAGAFKETQGGAIIEAIINISVSLFLFFFTGLGLYGLLIGTICSYLFRTVDVFLYAHRKLVDSSVSIAFRNFVVNLLTMVVLYCSFVLIAPVHTESMVGWIVKAIGISFVTVFVFGAVNYLFNRKKIIEIYSFIVLKFRHSEK
;
A
#
# COMPACT_ATOMS: atom_id res chain seq x y z
N MET A 1 26.68 0.55 7.34
CA MET A 1 25.71 -0.06 8.27
C MET A 1 24.90 0.95 9.07
N LYS A 2 25.45 1.96 9.75
CA LYS A 2 24.68 2.96 10.55
C LYS A 2 23.58 3.71 9.78
N SER A 3 23.81 4.07 8.51
CA SER A 3 22.79 4.78 7.69
C SER A 3 21.61 3.87 7.31
N VAL A 4 21.86 2.60 7.00
CA VAL A 4 20.81 1.63 6.63
C VAL A 4 19.89 1.36 7.82
N SER A 5 20.46 1.09 9.00
CA SER A 5 19.69 0.89 10.23
C SER A 5 18.83 2.12 10.55
N LYS A 6 19.40 3.33 10.45
CA LYS A 6 18.68 4.59 10.69
C LYS A 6 17.52 4.77 9.69
N ASN A 7 17.73 4.48 8.41
CA ASN A 7 16.69 4.57 7.39
C ASN A 7 15.55 3.59 7.67
N MET A 8 15.86 2.34 8.05
CA MET A 8 14.85 1.32 8.38
C MET A 8 14.03 1.71 9.61
N THR A 9 14.71 2.12 10.71
CA THR A 9 14.01 2.52 11.94
C THR A 9 13.09 3.71 11.69
N MET A 10 13.57 4.75 11.00
CA MET A 10 12.76 5.94 10.68
C MET A 10 11.60 5.63 9.73
N SER A 11 11.78 4.69 8.79
CA SER A 11 10.70 4.24 7.90
C SER A 11 9.55 3.58 8.70
N ILE A 12 9.89 2.71 9.65
CA ILE A 12 8.88 2.03 10.49
C ILE A 12 8.14 3.05 11.36
N ILE A 13 8.86 3.95 12.03
CA ILE A 13 8.28 4.99 12.86
C ILE A 13 7.33 5.89 12.03
N ALA A 14 7.78 6.34 10.86
CA ALA A 14 6.98 7.18 9.99
C ALA A 14 5.69 6.49 9.52
N ARG A 15 5.75 5.18 9.24
CA ARG A 15 4.56 4.38 8.86
C ARG A 15 3.57 4.26 10.01
N LEU A 16 4.05 3.99 11.23
CA LEU A 16 3.20 3.92 12.42
C LEU A 16 2.52 5.27 12.69
N ILE A 17 3.26 6.36 12.61
CA ILE A 17 2.71 7.71 12.75
C ILE A 17 1.64 7.97 11.68
N SER A 18 1.92 7.66 10.42
CA SER A 18 0.98 7.87 9.31
C SER A 18 -0.28 7.03 9.47
N LEU A 19 -0.16 5.78 9.93
CA LEU A 19 -1.28 4.88 10.20
C LEU A 19 -2.18 5.46 11.31
N VAL A 20 -1.60 5.79 12.46
CA VAL A 20 -2.36 6.33 13.60
C VAL A 20 -3.01 7.67 13.24
N ALA A 21 -2.28 8.57 12.60
CA ALA A 21 -2.81 9.87 12.18
C ALA A 21 -3.93 9.72 11.15
N GLY A 22 -3.80 8.78 10.19
CA GLY A 22 -4.83 8.46 9.21
C GLY A 22 -6.11 7.96 9.88
N LEU A 23 -5.99 7.00 10.79
CA LEU A 23 -7.13 6.48 11.57
C LEU A 23 -7.83 7.59 12.37
N VAL A 24 -7.07 8.42 13.08
CA VAL A 24 -7.62 9.49 13.91
C VAL A 24 -8.34 10.53 13.05
N VAL A 25 -7.70 11.05 12.01
CA VAL A 25 -8.28 12.11 11.17
C VAL A 25 -9.53 11.60 10.44
N GLN A 26 -9.49 10.38 9.89
CA GLN A 26 -10.63 9.82 9.16
C GLN A 26 -11.82 9.58 10.09
N ARG A 27 -11.60 9.13 11.34
CA ARG A 27 -12.66 9.01 12.34
C ARG A 27 -13.33 10.35 12.62
N TYR A 28 -12.54 11.40 12.88
CA TYR A 28 -13.10 12.73 13.14
C TYR A 28 -13.81 13.32 11.92
N LEU A 29 -13.30 13.09 10.70
CA LEU A 29 -13.99 13.48 9.46
C LEU A 29 -15.34 12.78 9.35
N LEU A 30 -15.38 11.47 9.62
CA LEU A 30 -16.61 10.68 9.56
C LEU A 30 -17.64 11.14 10.61
N LEU A 31 -17.22 11.41 11.82
CA LEU A 31 -18.10 11.90 12.89
C LEU A 31 -18.60 13.33 12.64
N SER A 32 -17.78 14.20 12.04
CA SER A 32 -18.13 15.61 11.82
C SER A 32 -18.97 15.83 10.58
N PHE A 33 -18.74 15.05 9.52
CA PHE A 33 -19.33 15.30 8.21
C PHE A 33 -20.16 14.14 7.65
N GLY A 34 -20.21 13.01 8.36
CA GLY A 34 -20.96 11.83 7.94
C GLY A 34 -20.27 11.04 6.81
N SER A 35 -20.99 10.02 6.37
CA SER A 35 -20.49 9.04 5.40
C SER A 35 -20.36 9.60 3.98
N THR A 36 -21.22 10.54 3.59
CA THR A 36 -21.19 11.12 2.24
C THR A 36 -19.88 11.87 1.96
N LEU A 37 -19.45 12.78 2.86
CA LEU A 37 -18.20 13.51 2.67
C LEU A 37 -16.97 12.66 2.92
N ASN A 38 -17.06 11.63 3.79
CA ASN A 38 -16.00 10.64 3.93
C ASN A 38 -15.84 9.79 2.65
N GLY A 39 -16.93 9.39 2.03
CA GLY A 39 -16.94 8.71 0.73
C GLY A 39 -16.36 9.59 -0.37
N LEU A 40 -16.74 10.87 -0.45
CA LEU A 40 -16.17 11.81 -1.41
C LEU A 40 -14.64 11.94 -1.25
N THR A 41 -14.14 12.08 -0.03
CA THR A 41 -12.68 12.15 0.20
C THR A 41 -11.98 10.86 -0.22
N THR A 42 -12.59 9.70 -0.01
CA THR A 42 -12.08 8.41 -0.47
C THR A 42 -12.04 8.35 -2.00
N SER A 43 -13.12 8.78 -2.67
CA SER A 43 -13.21 8.85 -4.14
C SER A 43 -12.15 9.78 -4.74
N ILE A 44 -11.96 10.97 -4.17
CA ILE A 44 -10.94 11.92 -4.61
C ILE A 44 -9.54 11.32 -4.47
N ASN A 45 -9.22 10.72 -3.31
CA ASN A 45 -7.92 10.09 -3.11
C ASN A 45 -7.65 8.96 -4.12
N GLN A 46 -8.68 8.20 -4.46
CA GLN A 46 -8.57 7.12 -5.42
C GLN A 46 -8.36 7.65 -6.85
N ALA A 47 -9.06 8.72 -7.23
CA ALA A 47 -8.83 9.39 -8.50
C ALA A 47 -7.41 9.98 -8.58
N MET A 48 -6.89 10.55 -7.47
CA MET A 48 -5.50 11.02 -7.42
C MET A 48 -4.50 9.89 -7.61
N ALA A 49 -4.77 8.66 -7.14
CA ALA A 49 -3.89 7.51 -7.35
C ALA A 49 -3.67 7.21 -8.85
N TYR A 50 -4.67 7.40 -9.70
CA TYR A 50 -4.49 7.29 -11.16
C TYR A 50 -3.62 8.42 -11.71
N LEU A 51 -3.82 9.66 -11.25
CA LEU A 51 -3.02 10.79 -11.72
C LEU A 51 -1.55 10.70 -11.30
N VAL A 52 -1.28 10.09 -10.15
CA VAL A 52 0.09 9.84 -9.66
C VAL A 52 0.91 8.94 -10.61
N LEU A 53 0.24 8.14 -11.46
CA LEU A 53 0.91 7.36 -12.51
C LEU A 53 1.76 8.21 -13.46
N LEU A 54 1.40 9.46 -13.68
CA LEU A 54 2.19 10.37 -14.51
C LEU A 54 3.63 10.54 -14.02
N GLU A 55 3.85 10.36 -12.71
CA GLU A 55 5.19 10.39 -12.10
C GLU A 55 5.92 9.05 -12.19
N ALA A 56 5.19 7.95 -12.46
CA ALA A 56 5.76 6.61 -12.37
C ALA A 56 7.08 6.46 -13.13
N GLY A 57 8.09 6.01 -12.42
CA GLY A 57 9.44 5.79 -12.96
C GLY A 57 10.37 7.02 -12.98
N LEU A 58 9.89 8.27 -12.91
CA LEU A 58 10.78 9.44 -12.90
C LEU A 58 11.64 9.49 -11.63
N GLY A 59 11.01 9.30 -10.46
CA GLY A 59 11.71 9.27 -9.17
C GLY A 59 12.81 8.19 -9.16
N THR A 60 12.46 6.96 -9.49
CA THR A 60 13.40 5.80 -9.53
C THR A 60 14.52 6.01 -10.54
N ALA A 61 14.22 6.47 -11.74
CA ALA A 61 15.23 6.75 -12.78
C ALA A 61 16.20 7.86 -12.32
N SER A 62 15.69 8.91 -11.67
CA SER A 62 16.51 10.00 -11.15
C SER A 62 17.43 9.53 -10.01
N VAL A 63 16.93 8.69 -9.10
CA VAL A 63 17.73 8.09 -8.01
C VAL A 63 18.84 7.24 -8.59
N GLN A 64 18.55 6.35 -9.54
CA GLN A 64 19.56 5.50 -10.20
C GLN A 64 20.62 6.32 -10.93
N ALA A 65 20.23 7.36 -11.66
CA ALA A 65 21.14 8.23 -12.36
C ALA A 65 22.10 9.00 -11.44
N LEU A 66 21.68 9.26 -10.19
CA LEU A 66 22.47 10.00 -9.21
C LEU A 66 23.51 9.14 -8.48
N TYR A 67 23.44 7.81 -8.49
CA TYR A 67 24.35 6.95 -7.72
C TYR A 67 25.83 7.14 -8.09
N ASP A 68 26.19 7.02 -9.35
CA ASP A 68 27.59 7.13 -9.81
C ASP A 68 28.15 8.55 -9.61
N PRO A 69 27.44 9.62 -10.02
CA PRO A 69 27.93 10.98 -9.82
C PRO A 69 28.09 11.37 -8.33
N LEU A 70 27.24 10.86 -7.45
CA LEU A 70 27.39 11.08 -6.01
C LEU A 70 28.57 10.30 -5.44
N ALA A 71 28.80 9.06 -5.88
CA ALA A 71 29.92 8.23 -5.45
C ALA A 71 31.26 8.82 -5.90
N SER A 72 31.32 9.38 -7.12
CA SER A 72 32.52 10.02 -7.70
C SER A 72 32.69 11.49 -7.29
N ASN A 73 31.76 12.07 -6.49
CA ASN A 73 31.71 13.50 -6.17
C ASN A 73 31.66 14.44 -7.38
N ASP A 74 31.12 13.97 -8.51
CA ASP A 74 30.92 14.78 -9.73
C ASP A 74 29.68 15.70 -9.57
N TRP A 75 29.87 16.81 -8.87
CA TRP A 75 28.81 17.77 -8.60
C TRP A 75 28.25 18.45 -9.84
N LYS A 76 29.01 18.46 -10.96
CA LYS A 76 28.53 18.98 -12.24
C LYS A 76 27.46 18.07 -12.83
N LYS A 77 27.71 16.75 -12.87
CA LYS A 77 26.72 15.76 -13.32
C LYS A 77 25.54 15.67 -12.37
N VAL A 78 25.77 15.67 -11.04
CA VAL A 78 24.69 15.73 -10.04
C VAL A 78 23.76 16.92 -10.31
N SER A 79 24.33 18.10 -10.54
CA SER A 79 23.57 19.33 -10.86
C SER A 79 22.79 19.20 -12.16
N GLY A 80 23.39 18.64 -13.23
CA GLY A 80 22.73 18.42 -14.51
C GLY A 80 21.54 17.45 -14.40
N ILE A 81 21.69 16.35 -13.66
CA ILE A 81 20.61 15.37 -13.42
C ILE A 81 19.49 16.00 -12.59
N LEU A 82 19.81 16.73 -11.51
CA LEU A 82 18.80 17.40 -10.68
C LEU A 82 18.04 18.49 -11.45
N THR A 83 18.72 19.20 -12.36
CA THR A 83 18.08 20.20 -13.23
C THR A 83 17.15 19.51 -14.23
N ALA A 84 17.56 18.39 -14.84
CA ALA A 84 16.73 17.57 -15.71
C ALA A 84 15.51 17.01 -14.96
N THR A 85 15.72 16.41 -13.79
CA THR A 85 14.65 15.89 -12.92
C THR A 85 13.64 16.98 -12.56
N GLY A 86 14.11 18.16 -12.15
CA GLY A 86 13.22 19.28 -11.82
C GLY A 86 12.44 19.80 -13.03
N ARG A 87 13.02 19.77 -14.25
CA ARG A 87 12.33 20.15 -15.49
C ARG A 87 11.22 19.14 -15.84
N GLU A 88 11.51 17.86 -15.70
CA GLU A 88 10.51 16.82 -15.96
C GLU A 88 9.38 16.84 -14.91
N TYR A 89 9.66 17.05 -13.62
CA TYR A 89 8.63 17.24 -12.61
C TYR A 89 7.73 18.45 -12.91
N LYS A 90 8.27 19.55 -13.45
CA LYS A 90 7.44 20.68 -13.88
C LYS A 90 6.50 20.32 -15.03
N LYS A 91 6.97 19.55 -16.03
CA LYS A 91 6.12 19.06 -17.13
C LYS A 91 5.02 18.13 -16.64
N ILE A 92 5.37 17.17 -15.75
CA ILE A 92 4.41 16.26 -15.13
C ILE A 92 3.39 17.06 -14.33
N SER A 93 3.81 18.05 -13.55
CA SER A 93 2.91 18.92 -12.78
C SER A 93 1.95 19.71 -13.67
N ALA A 94 2.39 20.18 -14.82
CA ALA A 94 1.51 20.88 -15.78
C ALA A 94 0.47 19.92 -16.38
N LEU A 95 0.87 18.71 -16.77
CA LEU A 95 -0.06 17.69 -17.26
C LEU A 95 -1.02 17.23 -16.14
N PHE A 96 -0.50 17.03 -14.92
CA PHE A 96 -1.31 16.69 -13.75
C PHE A 96 -2.35 17.77 -13.48
N LEU A 97 -1.97 19.06 -13.54
CA LEU A 97 -2.88 20.18 -13.36
C LEU A 97 -4.00 20.18 -14.42
N ALA A 98 -3.67 19.95 -15.69
CA ALA A 98 -4.65 19.88 -16.76
C ALA A 98 -5.68 18.75 -16.53
N LEU A 99 -5.20 17.55 -16.15
CA LEU A 99 -6.06 16.42 -15.82
C LEU A 99 -6.84 16.66 -14.51
N LEU A 100 -6.22 17.29 -13.51
CA LEU A 100 -6.86 17.65 -12.24
C LEU A 100 -8.05 18.59 -12.47
N ILE A 101 -7.92 19.57 -13.35
CA ILE A 101 -9.06 20.43 -13.74
C ILE A 101 -10.18 19.58 -14.34
N GLY A 102 -9.89 18.63 -15.22
CA GLY A 102 -10.90 17.70 -15.74
C GLY A 102 -11.57 16.89 -14.65
N VAL A 103 -10.77 16.29 -13.74
CA VAL A 103 -11.29 15.48 -12.63
C VAL A 103 -12.10 16.33 -11.63
N SER A 104 -11.72 17.62 -11.44
CA SER A 104 -12.45 18.55 -10.57
C SER A 104 -13.80 19.01 -11.14
N VAL A 105 -14.11 18.65 -12.38
CA VAL A 105 -15.44 18.79 -13.00
C VAL A 105 -16.17 17.45 -13.02
N VAL A 106 -15.48 16.36 -13.38
CA VAL A 106 -16.09 15.03 -13.53
C VAL A 106 -16.60 14.48 -12.20
N ILE A 107 -15.78 14.55 -11.12
CA ILE A 107 -16.22 14.05 -9.79
C ILE A 107 -17.46 14.82 -9.30
N PRO A 108 -17.50 16.17 -9.25
CA PRO A 108 -18.69 16.89 -8.84
C PRO A 108 -19.93 16.58 -9.68
N LEU A 109 -19.79 16.41 -11.00
CA LEU A 109 -20.90 16.00 -11.86
C LEU A 109 -21.43 14.61 -11.50
N ALA A 110 -20.51 13.64 -11.24
CA ALA A 110 -20.89 12.29 -10.87
C ALA A 110 -21.62 12.21 -9.53
N VAL A 111 -21.30 13.11 -8.58
CA VAL A 111 -21.88 13.12 -7.23
C VAL A 111 -22.84 14.29 -6.98
N SER A 112 -23.32 14.94 -8.02
CA SER A 112 -24.14 16.16 -7.95
C SER A 112 -25.46 16.02 -7.18
N GLY A 113 -25.96 14.78 -7.03
CA GLY A 113 -27.14 14.49 -6.21
C GLY A 113 -26.84 14.30 -4.70
N GLU A 114 -25.57 14.17 -4.31
CA GLU A 114 -25.18 13.88 -2.93
C GLU A 114 -24.37 15.01 -2.28
N VAL A 115 -23.59 15.76 -3.05
CA VAL A 115 -22.73 16.85 -2.57
C VAL A 115 -22.79 18.05 -3.52
N GLU A 116 -22.74 19.25 -2.96
CA GLU A 116 -22.68 20.49 -3.71
C GLU A 116 -21.47 20.52 -4.65
N PHE A 117 -21.70 20.92 -5.92
CA PHE A 117 -20.68 20.94 -6.97
C PHE A 117 -19.43 21.73 -6.58
N ALA A 118 -19.62 22.92 -5.99
CA ALA A 118 -18.51 23.78 -5.58
C ALA A 118 -17.65 23.12 -4.50
N THR A 119 -18.26 22.52 -3.50
CA THR A 119 -17.58 21.82 -2.41
C THR A 119 -16.78 20.62 -2.93
N ALA A 120 -17.38 19.76 -3.77
CA ALA A 120 -16.69 18.61 -4.35
C ALA A 120 -15.53 19.02 -5.26
N GLY A 121 -15.71 20.07 -6.08
CA GLY A 121 -14.67 20.63 -6.95
C GLY A 121 -13.51 21.22 -6.18
N LEU A 122 -13.78 22.03 -5.15
CA LEU A 122 -12.75 22.62 -4.31
C LEU A 122 -11.94 21.57 -3.56
N LEU A 123 -12.59 20.53 -2.99
CA LEU A 123 -11.90 19.43 -2.32
C LEU A 123 -10.99 18.68 -3.28
N THR A 124 -11.44 18.45 -4.51
CA THR A 124 -10.65 17.80 -5.56
C THR A 124 -9.42 18.63 -5.92
N LEU A 125 -9.61 19.95 -6.14
CA LEU A 125 -8.51 20.86 -6.45
C LEU A 125 -7.50 21.00 -5.32
N ILE A 126 -7.93 21.12 -4.06
CA ILE A 126 -7.05 21.22 -2.90
C ILE A 126 -6.25 19.92 -2.72
N THR A 127 -6.91 18.78 -2.84
CA THR A 127 -6.26 17.47 -2.69
C THR A 127 -5.25 17.25 -3.82
N GLY A 128 -5.61 17.46 -5.07
CA GLY A 128 -4.68 17.37 -6.21
C GLY A 128 -3.58 18.41 -6.18
N GLY A 129 -3.86 19.63 -5.72
CA GLY A 129 -2.88 20.68 -5.52
C GLY A 129 -1.74 20.28 -4.59
N SER A 130 -2.00 19.46 -3.59
CA SER A 130 -0.98 18.93 -2.67
C SER A 130 0.04 18.03 -3.38
N TYR A 131 -0.35 17.28 -4.40
CA TYR A 131 0.57 16.50 -5.24
C TYR A 131 1.41 17.40 -6.13
N ILE A 132 0.80 18.42 -6.76
CA ILE A 132 1.50 19.40 -7.60
C ILE A 132 2.60 20.10 -6.80
N VAL A 133 2.26 20.58 -5.58
CA VAL A 133 3.23 21.19 -4.65
C VAL A 133 4.39 20.23 -4.35
N SER A 134 4.05 18.95 -4.08
CA SER A 134 5.06 17.93 -3.78
C SER A 134 5.97 17.62 -4.97
N TYR A 135 5.47 17.65 -6.19
CA TYR A 135 6.26 17.43 -7.41
C TYR A 135 7.18 18.61 -7.72
N ILE A 136 6.63 19.82 -7.74
CA ILE A 136 7.40 21.03 -8.09
C ILE A 136 8.49 21.32 -7.05
N MET A 137 8.12 21.27 -5.77
CA MET A 137 9.01 21.65 -4.68
C MET A 137 9.84 20.50 -4.14
N GLY A 138 9.27 19.30 -4.05
CA GLY A 138 9.86 18.14 -3.37
C GLY A 138 10.59 17.17 -4.29
N GLY A 139 10.09 16.91 -5.50
CA GLY A 139 10.46 15.74 -6.32
C GLY A 139 11.96 15.54 -6.53
N LYS A 140 12.67 16.55 -7.04
CA LYS A 140 14.13 16.47 -7.28
C LYS A 140 14.96 16.35 -5.98
N TYR A 141 14.50 16.94 -4.88
CA TYR A 141 15.20 16.88 -3.61
C TYR A 141 15.03 15.53 -2.93
N LYS A 142 13.84 14.90 -3.07
CA LYS A 142 13.61 13.53 -2.61
C LYS A 142 14.55 12.56 -3.33
N ALA A 143 14.66 12.68 -4.65
CA ALA A 143 15.56 11.83 -5.45
C ALA A 143 17.03 11.99 -4.99
N LEU A 144 17.49 13.20 -4.70
CA LEU A 144 18.84 13.44 -4.19
C LEU A 144 19.08 12.81 -2.82
N LEU A 145 18.15 13.00 -1.87
CA LEU A 145 18.28 12.48 -0.51
C LEU A 145 18.19 10.94 -0.47
N ASP A 146 17.41 10.35 -1.35
CA ASP A 146 17.32 8.90 -1.49
C ASP A 146 18.63 8.34 -2.06
N ALA A 147 19.12 8.90 -3.16
CA ALA A 147 20.39 8.49 -3.78
C ALA A 147 21.59 8.63 -2.83
N ASP A 148 21.62 9.66 -1.99
CA ASP A 148 22.67 9.90 -0.98
C ASP A 148 22.44 9.14 0.33
N ARG A 149 21.53 8.14 0.36
CA ARG A 149 21.22 7.30 1.54
C ARG A 149 20.74 8.09 2.76
N LYS A 150 20.19 9.28 2.57
CA LYS A 150 19.65 10.16 3.61
C LYS A 150 18.12 10.20 3.61
N ILE A 151 17.49 9.14 3.16
CA ILE A 151 16.01 9.02 3.08
C ILE A 151 15.35 9.18 4.46
N TYR A 152 16.08 8.93 5.56
CA TYR A 152 15.59 9.17 6.92
C TYR A 152 15.17 10.62 7.16
N ILE A 153 15.79 11.60 6.46
CA ILE A 153 15.37 13.01 6.54
C ILE A 153 13.95 13.21 5.97
N LEU A 154 13.66 12.50 4.87
CA LEU A 154 12.31 12.52 4.31
C LEU A 154 11.31 11.98 5.32
N TYR A 155 11.61 10.84 5.94
CA TYR A 155 10.74 10.23 6.95
C TYR A 155 10.52 11.12 8.18
N ILE A 156 11.56 11.84 8.64
CA ILE A 156 11.43 12.78 9.75
C ILE A 156 10.51 13.94 9.39
N LEU A 157 10.74 14.61 8.26
CA LEU A 157 9.93 15.74 7.82
C LEU A 157 8.49 15.33 7.45
N ASP A 158 8.32 14.14 6.85
CA ASP A 158 6.99 13.56 6.61
C ASP A 158 6.26 13.30 7.93
N SER A 159 6.92 12.71 8.92
CA SER A 159 6.33 12.42 10.23
C SER A 159 5.90 13.69 10.96
N ILE A 160 6.75 14.71 10.97
CA ILE A 160 6.42 16.02 11.58
C ILE A 160 5.21 16.63 10.87
N SER A 161 5.20 16.62 9.53
CA SER A 161 4.09 17.17 8.74
C SER A 161 2.79 16.44 9.00
N VAL A 162 2.81 15.09 9.04
CA VAL A 162 1.63 14.26 9.29
C VAL A 162 1.09 14.49 10.70
N MET A 163 1.96 14.53 11.73
CA MET A 163 1.55 14.79 13.11
C MET A 163 0.94 16.18 13.25
N THR A 164 1.60 17.20 12.71
CA THR A 164 1.13 18.59 12.74
C THR A 164 -0.21 18.72 12.03
N SER A 165 -0.33 18.13 10.82
CA SER A 165 -1.59 18.10 10.07
C SER A 165 -2.69 17.40 10.85
N CYS A 166 -2.41 16.25 11.47
CA CYS A 166 -3.37 15.51 12.28
C CYS A 166 -3.90 16.37 13.44
N ILE A 167 -3.01 17.00 14.20
CA ILE A 167 -3.38 17.83 15.35
C ILE A 167 -4.26 19.01 14.91
N PHE A 168 -3.84 19.79 13.92
CA PHE A 168 -4.59 20.98 13.50
C PHE A 168 -5.92 20.60 12.82
N ARG A 169 -5.96 19.52 12.04
CA ARG A 169 -7.21 19.02 11.44
C ARG A 169 -8.21 18.56 12.50
N VAL A 170 -7.77 17.83 13.53
CA VAL A 170 -8.65 17.40 14.63
C VAL A 170 -9.14 18.61 15.44
N ILE A 171 -8.31 19.60 15.69
CA ILE A 171 -8.73 20.85 16.35
C ILE A 171 -9.80 21.57 15.51
N ALA A 172 -9.57 21.72 14.19
CA ALA A 172 -10.52 22.35 13.28
C ALA A 172 -11.85 21.58 13.21
N LEU A 173 -11.80 20.23 13.16
CA LEU A 173 -13.00 19.38 13.17
C LEU A 173 -13.80 19.51 14.46
N LYS A 174 -13.13 19.52 15.62
CA LYS A 174 -13.79 19.73 16.91
C LYS A 174 -14.36 21.14 17.08
N ALA A 175 -13.78 22.13 16.40
CA ALA A 175 -14.27 23.50 16.36
C ALA A 175 -15.41 23.72 15.32
N GLY A 176 -15.90 22.66 14.68
CA GLY A 176 -16.99 22.73 13.70
C GLY A 176 -16.63 23.43 12.41
N GLN A 177 -15.33 23.50 12.04
CA GLN A 177 -14.88 24.15 10.82
C GLN A 177 -15.24 23.34 9.57
N SER A 178 -15.35 24.03 8.41
CA SER A 178 -15.71 23.39 7.14
C SER A 178 -14.65 22.37 6.68
N ILE A 179 -15.10 21.36 5.93
CA ILE A 179 -14.21 20.32 5.35
C ILE A 179 -13.15 20.94 4.42
N VAL A 180 -13.49 22.05 3.74
CA VAL A 180 -12.57 22.80 2.88
C VAL A 180 -11.40 23.34 3.69
N LEU A 181 -11.66 23.97 4.85
CA LEU A 181 -10.62 24.47 5.74
C LEU A 181 -9.74 23.32 6.27
N VAL A 182 -10.35 22.20 6.64
CA VAL A 182 -9.63 21.01 7.11
C VAL A 182 -8.67 20.48 6.03
N GLN A 183 -9.07 20.48 4.75
CA GLN A 183 -8.18 20.09 3.66
C GLN A 183 -7.13 21.16 3.32
N LEU A 184 -7.43 22.44 3.46
CA LEU A 184 -6.44 23.52 3.33
C LEU A 184 -5.33 23.43 4.38
N ILE A 185 -5.67 23.07 5.63
CA ILE A 185 -4.67 22.78 6.69
C ILE A 185 -3.71 21.67 6.25
N ASN A 186 -4.24 20.60 5.65
CA ASN A 186 -3.41 19.53 5.13
C ASN A 186 -2.46 20.01 4.02
N LEU A 187 -2.99 20.78 3.07
CA LEU A 187 -2.19 21.38 1.99
C LEU A 187 -1.08 22.30 2.54
N ALA A 188 -1.41 23.12 3.52
CA ALA A 188 -0.44 24.03 4.17
C ALA A 188 0.70 23.24 4.86
N CYS A 189 0.38 22.16 5.58
CA CYS A 189 1.39 21.28 6.20
C CYS A 189 2.28 20.60 5.16
N ILE A 190 1.72 20.18 4.02
CA ILE A 190 2.48 19.61 2.90
C ILE A 190 3.39 20.66 2.26
N LEU A 191 2.91 21.90 2.12
CA LEU A 191 3.73 23.02 1.62
C LEU A 191 4.94 23.27 2.54
N ILE A 192 4.70 23.42 3.85
CA ILE A 192 5.74 23.64 4.87
C ILE A 192 6.77 22.53 4.85
N LYS A 193 6.32 21.27 4.76
CA LYS A 193 7.21 20.12 4.63
C LYS A 193 8.12 20.23 3.40
N ASN A 194 7.56 20.56 2.24
CA ASN A 194 8.36 20.68 1.01
C ASN A 194 9.33 21.86 1.07
N ILE A 195 8.97 22.96 1.72
CA ILE A 195 9.91 24.05 2.04
C ILE A 195 11.05 23.52 2.90
N GLY A 196 10.76 22.67 3.90
CA GLY A 196 11.78 22.00 4.71
C GLY A 196 12.78 21.19 3.88
N TYR A 197 12.32 20.44 2.85
CA TYR A 197 13.21 19.74 1.92
C TYR A 197 14.12 20.70 1.15
N VAL A 198 13.55 21.78 0.63
CA VAL A 198 14.29 22.81 -0.11
C VAL A 198 15.38 23.43 0.76
N ILE A 199 15.04 23.85 1.97
CA ILE A 199 15.96 24.48 2.93
C ILE A 199 17.07 23.50 3.30
N TYR A 200 16.73 22.28 3.70
CA TYR A 200 17.72 21.27 4.09
C TYR A 200 18.72 21.00 2.97
N VAL A 201 18.24 20.79 1.74
CA VAL A 201 19.13 20.49 0.61
C VAL A 201 19.97 21.69 0.23
N LYS A 202 19.43 22.90 0.21
CA LYS A 202 20.21 24.12 -0.08
C LYS A 202 21.33 24.37 0.93
N ILE A 203 21.08 24.10 2.21
CA ILE A 203 22.10 24.25 3.26
C ILE A 203 23.18 23.16 3.17
N LYS A 204 22.77 21.91 2.95
CA LYS A 204 23.67 20.74 3.02
C LYS A 204 24.44 20.50 1.74
N TYR A 205 23.86 20.83 0.57
CA TYR A 205 24.42 20.55 -0.76
C TYR A 205 24.75 21.85 -1.51
N ARG A 206 25.58 22.71 -0.91
CA ARG A 206 25.97 24.03 -1.46
C ARG A 206 26.68 23.94 -2.82
N LYS A 207 27.27 22.77 -3.15
CA LYS A 207 27.97 22.52 -4.42
C LYS A 207 27.02 22.29 -5.61
N VAL A 208 25.72 22.08 -5.36
CA VAL A 208 24.72 21.86 -6.41
C VAL A 208 24.36 23.18 -7.09
N ASN A 209 24.59 23.25 -8.39
CA ASN A 209 24.21 24.40 -9.22
C ASN A 209 22.94 24.07 -10.03
N TYR A 210 21.84 24.71 -9.72
CA TYR A 210 20.55 24.50 -10.38
C TYR A 210 20.41 25.15 -11.78
N ASN A 211 21.41 25.93 -12.20
CA ASN A 211 21.46 26.55 -13.52
C ASN A 211 22.32 25.74 -14.52
N GLN A 212 22.73 24.52 -14.14
CA GLN A 212 23.48 23.62 -15.02
C GLN A 212 22.59 23.11 -16.17
N THR A 213 23.22 22.84 -17.32
CA THR A 213 22.54 22.21 -18.47
C THR A 213 21.90 20.89 -18.07
N PRO A 214 20.60 20.66 -18.37
CA PRO A 214 19.89 19.46 -17.95
C PRO A 214 20.36 18.20 -18.70
N ASP A 215 20.72 17.15 -17.97
CA ASP A 215 21.07 15.84 -18.54
C ASP A 215 19.82 14.94 -18.60
N ILE A 216 19.01 15.12 -19.66
CA ILE A 216 17.77 14.37 -19.87
C ILE A 216 18.05 12.91 -20.23
N LYS A 217 19.20 12.61 -20.89
CA LYS A 217 19.55 11.25 -21.33
C LYS A 217 19.73 10.31 -20.11
N ALA A 218 20.23 10.83 -19.01
CA ALA A 218 20.44 10.06 -17.78
C ALA A 218 19.16 9.48 -17.18
N ILE A 219 17.99 10.12 -17.39
CA ILE A 219 16.69 9.73 -16.79
C ILE A 219 15.72 9.11 -17.82
N GLY A 220 16.21 8.65 -18.98
CA GLY A 220 15.38 8.22 -20.12
C GLY A 220 14.60 6.91 -19.94
N LYS A 221 14.91 6.06 -18.95
CA LYS A 221 14.31 4.71 -18.78
C LYS A 221 12.92 4.68 -18.12
N ARG A 222 12.27 5.81 -17.88
CA ARG A 222 11.03 5.93 -17.10
C ARG A 222 9.79 5.21 -17.70
N TRP A 223 9.71 5.12 -19.05
CA TRP A 223 8.51 4.61 -19.72
C TRP A 223 8.24 3.13 -19.47
N ASN A 224 9.28 2.31 -19.32
CA ASN A 224 9.12 0.88 -19.04
C ASN A 224 8.49 0.64 -17.65
N VAL A 225 8.82 1.49 -16.67
CA VAL A 225 8.26 1.41 -15.31
C VAL A 225 6.79 1.82 -15.31
N LEU A 226 6.41 2.82 -16.12
CA LEU A 226 5.04 3.32 -16.21
C LEU A 226 4.07 2.24 -16.69
N ILE A 227 4.42 1.49 -17.74
CA ILE A 227 3.57 0.44 -18.31
C ILE A 227 3.28 -0.67 -17.29
N HIS A 228 4.30 -1.09 -16.53
CA HIS A 228 4.12 -2.08 -15.47
C HIS A 228 3.26 -1.59 -14.30
N SER A 229 3.34 -0.30 -13.97
CA SER A 229 2.57 0.29 -12.88
C SER A 229 1.10 0.46 -13.22
N LEU A 230 0.77 0.67 -14.50
CA LEU A 230 -0.61 0.88 -14.98
C LEU A 230 -1.53 -0.29 -14.63
N ALA A 231 -1.15 -1.53 -14.97
CA ALA A 231 -1.99 -2.70 -14.72
C ALA A 231 -2.30 -2.88 -13.22
N GLY A 232 -1.30 -2.69 -12.36
CA GLY A 232 -1.48 -2.81 -10.92
C GLY A 232 -2.41 -1.75 -10.33
N ILE A 233 -2.36 -0.51 -10.83
CA ILE A 233 -3.22 0.57 -10.32
C ILE A 233 -4.65 0.38 -10.78
N VAL A 234 -4.89 -0.06 -12.01
CA VAL A 234 -6.23 -0.38 -12.51
C VAL A 234 -6.91 -1.40 -11.59
N VAL A 235 -6.27 -2.54 -11.34
CA VAL A 235 -6.87 -3.59 -10.51
C VAL A 235 -7.13 -3.14 -9.06
N ASN A 236 -6.25 -2.31 -8.47
CA ASN A 236 -6.37 -1.91 -7.07
C ASN A 236 -7.32 -0.71 -6.82
N ASN A 237 -7.71 0.03 -7.86
CA ASN A 237 -8.42 1.30 -7.66
C ASN A 237 -9.75 1.41 -8.43
N THR A 238 -10.09 0.45 -9.28
CA THR A 238 -11.30 0.50 -10.12
C THR A 238 -12.59 0.42 -9.30
N ASP A 239 -12.62 -0.37 -8.23
CA ASP A 239 -13.81 -0.59 -7.41
C ASP A 239 -14.39 0.73 -6.88
N VAL A 240 -13.54 1.59 -6.31
CA VAL A 240 -13.98 2.90 -5.78
C VAL A 240 -14.47 3.83 -6.89
N ILE A 241 -13.83 3.79 -8.06
CA ILE A 241 -14.28 4.62 -9.21
C ILE A 241 -15.66 4.19 -9.67
N ILE A 242 -15.91 2.88 -9.81
CA ILE A 242 -17.23 2.35 -10.17
C ILE A 242 -18.27 2.73 -9.12
N LEU A 243 -17.97 2.57 -7.83
CA LEU A 243 -18.86 2.96 -6.74
C LEU A 243 -19.15 4.47 -6.72
N THR A 244 -18.18 5.30 -7.08
CA THR A 244 -18.36 6.76 -7.14
C THR A 244 -19.26 7.18 -8.30
N LEU A 245 -19.09 6.53 -9.47
CA LEU A 245 -19.82 6.90 -10.68
C LEU A 245 -21.24 6.32 -10.73
N PHE A 246 -21.44 5.12 -10.18
CA PHE A 246 -22.67 4.33 -10.36
C PHE A 246 -23.31 3.86 -9.06
N GLY A 247 -22.63 4.01 -7.92
CA GLY A 247 -23.14 3.66 -6.60
C GLY A 247 -23.55 4.89 -5.79
N SER A 248 -23.16 4.93 -4.52
CA SER A 248 -23.34 6.07 -3.63
C SER A 248 -22.07 6.37 -2.83
N LEU A 249 -21.86 7.62 -2.48
CA LEU A 249 -20.74 8.05 -1.64
C LEU A 249 -20.78 7.40 -0.25
N LYS A 250 -21.95 7.10 0.28
CA LYS A 250 -22.09 6.36 1.54
C LYS A 250 -21.52 4.94 1.42
N THR A 251 -21.80 4.25 0.31
CA THR A 251 -21.22 2.92 0.04
C THR A 251 -19.71 2.99 -0.15
N VAL A 252 -19.21 4.04 -0.81
CA VAL A 252 -17.77 4.31 -0.91
C VAL A 252 -17.14 4.51 0.48
N SER A 253 -17.87 5.16 1.39
CA SER A 253 -17.39 5.35 2.77
C SER A 253 -17.29 4.01 3.52
N VAL A 254 -18.27 3.12 3.38
CA VAL A 254 -18.22 1.76 3.96
C VAL A 254 -17.00 1.02 3.42
N TYR A 255 -16.86 0.94 2.09
CA TYR A 255 -15.67 0.36 1.46
C TYR A 255 -14.38 0.96 2.01
N GLY A 256 -14.31 2.30 2.12
CA GLY A 256 -13.14 3.03 2.59
C GLY A 256 -12.69 2.67 3.99
N VAL A 257 -13.63 2.44 4.92
CA VAL A 257 -13.31 2.03 6.30
C VAL A 257 -12.68 0.64 6.34
N TYR A 258 -13.22 -0.33 5.62
CA TYR A 258 -12.61 -1.67 5.52
C TYR A 258 -11.27 -1.62 4.78
N ASN A 259 -11.23 -0.96 3.64
CA ASN A 259 -10.01 -0.84 2.83
C ASN A 259 -8.88 -0.12 3.55
N MET A 260 -9.17 0.82 4.44
CA MET A 260 -8.17 1.48 5.28
C MET A 260 -7.41 0.47 6.14
N VAL A 261 -8.08 -0.48 6.77
CA VAL A 261 -7.44 -1.51 7.60
C VAL A 261 -6.71 -2.54 6.74
N PHE A 262 -7.41 -3.16 5.78
CA PHE A 262 -6.85 -4.21 4.94
C PHE A 262 -5.75 -3.69 4.01
N GLY A 263 -5.86 -2.46 3.52
CA GLY A 263 -4.83 -1.79 2.74
C GLY A 263 -3.54 -1.55 3.52
N GLN A 264 -3.64 -1.18 4.81
CA GLN A 264 -2.45 -1.06 5.67
C GLN A 264 -1.80 -2.41 5.94
N LEU A 265 -2.59 -3.45 6.22
CA LEU A 265 -2.07 -4.82 6.37
C LEU A 265 -1.36 -5.27 5.09
N SER A 266 -1.98 -5.06 3.93
CA SER A 266 -1.38 -5.35 2.62
C SER A 266 -0.05 -4.62 2.44
N SER A 267 0.01 -3.33 2.74
CA SER A 267 1.22 -2.51 2.62
C SER A 267 2.37 -3.00 3.53
N ILE A 268 2.05 -3.39 4.77
CA ILE A 268 3.03 -3.95 5.72
C ILE A 268 3.57 -5.28 5.20
N VAL A 269 2.68 -6.19 4.79
CA VAL A 269 3.07 -7.50 4.24
C VAL A 269 3.95 -7.33 3.00
N GLN A 270 3.53 -6.49 2.06
CA GLN A 270 4.26 -6.26 0.81
C GLN A 270 5.65 -5.67 1.04
N THR A 271 5.78 -4.70 1.95
CA THR A 271 7.09 -4.10 2.25
C THR A 271 8.01 -5.08 2.94
N THR A 272 7.49 -5.84 3.89
CA THR A 272 8.27 -6.78 4.70
C THR A 272 8.71 -8.00 3.89
N PHE A 273 7.77 -8.57 3.13
CA PHE A 273 7.99 -9.85 2.47
C PHE A 273 8.33 -9.74 0.99
N MET A 274 8.05 -8.65 0.29
CA MET A 274 8.42 -8.52 -1.12
C MET A 274 9.72 -7.72 -1.30
N GLN A 275 9.82 -6.55 -0.69
CA GLN A 275 10.93 -5.64 -0.97
C GLN A 275 12.23 -6.06 -0.26
N ALA A 276 12.14 -6.46 1.02
CA ALA A 276 13.32 -6.74 1.83
C ALA A 276 14.15 -7.95 1.34
N PRO A 277 13.55 -9.13 0.98
CA PRO A 277 14.33 -10.30 0.58
C PRO A 277 14.75 -10.31 -0.90
N GLN A 278 14.20 -9.44 -1.75
CA GLN A 278 14.39 -9.48 -3.20
C GLN A 278 15.85 -9.49 -3.64
N SER A 279 16.72 -8.68 -3.00
CA SER A 279 18.14 -8.62 -3.34
C SER A 279 18.90 -9.92 -3.00
N SER A 280 18.59 -10.51 -1.85
CA SER A 280 19.20 -11.77 -1.41
C SER A 280 18.77 -12.94 -2.29
N PHE A 281 17.48 -13.00 -2.65
CA PHE A 281 16.94 -13.98 -3.58
C PHE A 281 17.55 -13.84 -4.98
N GLY A 282 17.76 -12.59 -5.46
CA GLY A 282 18.42 -12.34 -6.73
C GLY A 282 19.83 -12.89 -6.79
N GLN A 283 20.65 -12.65 -5.76
CA GLN A 283 21.99 -13.19 -5.69
C GLN A 283 22.00 -14.72 -5.64
N LEU A 284 21.10 -15.32 -4.85
CA LEU A 284 21.02 -16.76 -4.70
C LEU A 284 20.54 -17.46 -5.98
N TYR A 285 19.57 -16.87 -6.67
CA TYR A 285 19.00 -17.38 -7.92
C TYR A 285 20.07 -17.58 -9.01
N HIS A 286 21.01 -16.64 -9.13
CA HIS A 286 22.08 -16.69 -10.13
C HIS A 286 23.30 -17.50 -9.69
N LYS A 287 23.54 -17.64 -8.36
CA LYS A 287 24.73 -18.31 -7.82
C LYS A 287 24.54 -19.81 -7.63
N ASP A 288 23.41 -20.24 -7.04
CA ASP A 288 23.16 -21.64 -6.69
C ASP A 288 21.66 -21.95 -6.75
N ARG A 289 21.27 -22.67 -7.79
CA ARG A 289 19.88 -23.06 -8.06
C ARG A 289 19.30 -24.03 -7.03
N ARG A 290 20.11 -24.92 -6.44
CA ARG A 290 19.64 -25.86 -5.40
C ARG A 290 19.38 -25.13 -4.08
N ALA A 291 20.32 -24.29 -3.68
CA ALA A 291 20.14 -23.44 -2.50
C ALA A 291 18.98 -22.47 -2.66
N PHE A 292 18.78 -21.92 -3.89
CA PHE A 292 17.62 -21.07 -4.20
C PHE A 292 16.29 -21.83 -4.04
N LYS A 293 16.18 -23.04 -4.61
CA LYS A 293 14.97 -23.88 -4.47
C LYS A 293 14.62 -24.11 -3.01
N HIS A 294 15.60 -24.49 -2.21
CA HIS A 294 15.41 -24.74 -0.79
C HIS A 294 14.99 -23.46 -0.02
N ALA A 295 15.66 -22.34 -0.29
CA ALA A 295 15.32 -21.05 0.30
C ALA A 295 13.92 -20.59 -0.12
N PHE A 296 13.51 -20.80 -1.38
CA PHE A 296 12.17 -20.50 -1.88
C PHE A 296 11.10 -21.31 -1.14
N GLU A 297 11.27 -22.63 -0.98
CA GLU A 297 10.31 -23.51 -0.31
C GLU A 297 10.15 -23.18 1.18
N LEU A 298 11.21 -22.78 1.87
CA LEU A 298 11.15 -22.30 3.25
C LEU A 298 10.47 -20.92 3.32
N TYR A 299 10.84 -20.03 2.43
CA TYR A 299 10.29 -18.67 2.38
C TYR A 299 8.80 -18.68 2.08
N GLU A 300 8.36 -19.47 1.10
CA GLU A 300 6.95 -19.67 0.77
C GLU A 300 6.15 -20.20 1.98
N PHE A 301 6.70 -21.17 2.70
CA PHE A 301 6.10 -21.66 3.93
C PHE A 301 5.97 -20.57 4.99
N ILE A 302 7.01 -19.77 5.23
CA ILE A 302 7.01 -18.67 6.21
C ILE A 302 5.97 -17.60 5.83
N VAL A 303 5.96 -17.17 4.57
CA VAL A 303 5.02 -16.15 4.07
C VAL A 303 3.58 -16.67 4.20
N SER A 304 3.31 -17.91 3.78
CA SER A 304 2.00 -18.54 3.93
C SER A 304 1.56 -18.58 5.39
N PHE A 305 2.41 -19.07 6.28
CA PHE A 305 2.12 -19.14 7.73
C PHE A 305 1.75 -17.77 8.31
N ILE A 306 2.62 -16.76 8.11
CA ILE A 306 2.41 -15.42 8.68
C ILE A 306 1.18 -14.75 8.07
N LEU A 307 0.96 -14.91 6.76
CA LEU A 307 -0.19 -14.32 6.08
C LEU A 307 -1.51 -14.89 6.61
N PHE A 308 -1.63 -16.21 6.78
CA PHE A 308 -2.83 -16.82 7.33
C PHE A 308 -3.07 -16.42 8.80
N VAL A 309 -2.02 -16.26 9.60
CA VAL A 309 -2.12 -15.69 10.95
C VAL A 309 -2.69 -14.27 10.90
N ILE A 310 -2.14 -13.40 10.04
CA ILE A 310 -2.61 -12.01 9.88
C ILE A 310 -4.07 -11.99 9.42
N CYS A 311 -4.43 -12.79 8.41
CA CYS A 311 -5.79 -12.88 7.89
C CYS A 311 -6.79 -13.36 8.96
N THR A 312 -6.39 -14.36 9.77
CA THR A 312 -7.24 -14.87 10.85
C THR A 312 -7.48 -13.83 11.93
N ILE A 313 -6.44 -13.13 12.37
CA ILE A 313 -6.57 -12.04 13.34
C ILE A 313 -7.44 -10.91 12.76
N ALA A 314 -7.21 -10.54 11.51
CA ALA A 314 -7.97 -9.47 10.85
C ALA A 314 -9.46 -9.80 10.74
N ILE A 315 -9.83 -11.00 10.27
CA ILE A 315 -11.25 -11.37 10.07
C ILE A 315 -12.00 -11.46 11.41
N ILE A 316 -11.35 -11.86 12.50
CA ILE A 316 -11.96 -11.95 13.82
C ILE A 316 -12.14 -10.56 14.43
N LEU A 317 -11.19 -9.66 14.24
CA LEU A 317 -11.13 -8.37 14.95
C LEU A 317 -11.75 -7.21 14.18
N ILE A 318 -12.00 -7.35 12.86
CA ILE A 318 -12.42 -6.21 12.03
C ILE A 318 -13.83 -5.72 12.39
N LEU A 319 -14.81 -6.59 12.62
CA LEU A 319 -16.17 -6.16 12.95
C LEU A 319 -16.25 -5.41 14.29
N PRO A 320 -15.67 -5.93 15.40
CA PRO A 320 -15.58 -5.16 16.65
C PRO A 320 -14.86 -3.82 16.47
N PHE A 321 -13.79 -3.79 15.65
CA PHE A 321 -13.09 -2.54 15.34
C PHE A 321 -13.98 -1.55 14.59
N VAL A 322 -14.63 -2.00 13.52
CA VAL A 322 -15.55 -1.15 12.73
C VAL A 322 -16.66 -0.61 13.60
N GLY A 323 -17.28 -1.44 14.45
CA GLY A 323 -18.32 -1.01 15.37
C GLY A 323 -17.86 0.10 16.32
N LEU A 324 -16.66 -0.03 16.92
CA LEU A 324 -16.06 1.01 17.75
C LEU A 324 -15.65 2.25 16.95
N TYR A 325 -15.12 2.02 15.77
CA TYR A 325 -14.59 3.09 14.91
C TYR A 325 -15.67 3.99 14.34
N THR A 326 -16.82 3.40 13.99
CA THR A 326 -17.97 4.11 13.40
C THR A 326 -19.07 4.43 14.41
N ASN A 327 -18.81 4.16 15.70
CA ASN A 327 -19.76 4.51 16.77
C ASN A 327 -20.06 6.02 16.77
N GLY A 328 -21.35 6.37 16.71
CA GLY A 328 -21.84 7.74 16.56
C GLY A 328 -22.24 8.13 15.13
N VAL A 329 -21.98 7.29 14.14
CA VAL A 329 -22.41 7.50 12.74
C VAL A 329 -23.70 6.73 12.52
N GLN A 330 -24.77 7.43 12.05
CA GLN A 330 -26.11 6.85 11.93
C GLN A 330 -26.69 6.91 10.51
N ASP A 331 -25.95 7.49 9.57
CA ASP A 331 -26.44 7.75 8.21
C ASP A 331 -26.28 6.55 7.25
N ILE A 332 -25.51 5.52 7.65
CA ILE A 332 -25.38 4.22 6.98
C ILE A 332 -24.91 3.15 7.98
N VAL A 333 -25.21 1.88 7.68
CA VAL A 333 -24.70 0.74 8.47
C VAL A 333 -23.34 0.33 7.96
N TYR A 334 -22.32 0.37 8.84
CA TYR A 334 -20.95 -0.05 8.54
C TYR A 334 -20.68 -1.51 8.89
N ILE A 335 -21.43 -2.06 9.85
CA ILE A 335 -21.27 -3.45 10.30
C ILE A 335 -21.95 -4.37 9.30
N ASP A 336 -21.17 -5.18 8.65
CA ASP A 336 -21.61 -6.14 7.64
C ASP A 336 -20.81 -7.44 7.76
N MET A 337 -21.51 -8.58 7.84
CA MET A 337 -20.91 -9.89 8.08
C MET A 337 -20.11 -10.44 6.89
N PHE A 338 -20.41 -10.00 5.67
CA PHE A 338 -19.77 -10.51 4.46
C PHE A 338 -18.52 -9.73 4.09
N LEU A 339 -18.47 -8.42 4.35
CA LEU A 339 -17.32 -7.59 4.00
C LEU A 339 -16.00 -8.07 4.63
N PRO A 340 -15.93 -8.49 5.91
CA PRO A 340 -14.72 -9.08 6.48
C PRO A 340 -14.18 -10.26 5.70
N VAL A 341 -15.07 -11.15 5.25
CA VAL A 341 -14.71 -12.34 4.49
C VAL A 341 -14.13 -11.94 3.13
N LEU A 342 -14.83 -11.05 2.40
CA LEU A 342 -14.40 -10.61 1.07
C LEU A 342 -13.07 -9.86 1.12
N PHE A 343 -12.91 -8.90 2.04
CA PHE A 343 -11.65 -8.17 2.21
C PHE A 343 -10.50 -9.07 2.67
N THR A 344 -10.77 -10.06 3.53
CA THR A 344 -9.75 -11.05 3.95
C THR A 344 -9.32 -11.92 2.77
N LEU A 345 -10.26 -12.37 1.92
CA LEU A 345 -9.94 -13.13 0.71
C LEU A 345 -9.12 -12.29 -0.28
N ILE A 346 -9.46 -11.02 -0.47
CA ILE A 346 -8.69 -10.08 -1.28
C ILE A 346 -7.25 -9.97 -0.75
N LEU A 347 -7.09 -9.73 0.55
CA LEU A 347 -5.77 -9.66 1.19
C LEU A 347 -5.00 -10.97 0.99
N LEU A 348 -5.62 -12.11 1.27
CA LEU A 348 -5.00 -13.43 1.16
C LEU A 348 -4.54 -13.70 -0.28
N MET A 349 -5.44 -13.58 -1.27
CA MET A 349 -5.13 -13.87 -2.67
C MET A 349 -4.09 -12.90 -3.24
N ASN A 350 -4.13 -11.63 -2.86
CA ASN A 350 -3.15 -10.65 -3.31
C ASN A 350 -1.75 -10.90 -2.74
N GLN A 351 -1.64 -11.33 -1.48
CA GLN A 351 -0.34 -11.43 -0.81
C GLN A 351 0.30 -12.83 -0.87
N ILE A 352 -0.50 -13.90 -1.00
CA ILE A 352 0.03 -15.28 -1.04
C ILE A 352 0.95 -15.52 -2.24
N ARG A 353 0.81 -14.74 -3.30
CA ARG A 353 1.63 -14.81 -4.53
C ARG A 353 3.00 -14.15 -4.41
N ILE A 354 3.34 -13.50 -3.29
CA ILE A 354 4.61 -12.77 -3.10
C ILE A 354 5.84 -13.63 -3.40
N PRO A 355 6.01 -14.87 -2.91
CA PRO A 355 7.18 -15.68 -3.22
C PRO A 355 7.36 -15.93 -4.72
N SER A 356 6.26 -16.23 -5.41
CA SER A 356 6.25 -16.42 -6.86
C SER A 356 6.63 -15.14 -7.62
N LEU A 357 6.09 -13.98 -7.21
CA LEU A 357 6.41 -12.68 -7.82
C LEU A 357 7.88 -12.30 -7.60
N ILE A 358 8.45 -12.53 -6.43
CA ILE A 358 9.89 -12.31 -6.20
C ILE A 358 10.71 -13.18 -7.16
N THR A 359 10.35 -14.44 -7.32
CA THR A 359 11.05 -15.37 -8.21
C THR A 359 10.97 -14.91 -9.67
N ILE A 360 9.81 -14.45 -10.13
CA ILE A 360 9.62 -13.87 -11.46
C ILE A 360 10.49 -12.61 -11.64
N ASN A 361 10.52 -11.74 -10.62
CA ASN A 361 11.31 -10.51 -10.64
C ASN A 361 12.82 -10.78 -10.72
N VAL A 362 13.34 -11.71 -9.91
CA VAL A 362 14.78 -12.03 -9.91
C VAL A 362 15.22 -12.84 -11.11
N ALA A 363 14.30 -13.61 -11.71
CA ALA A 363 14.52 -14.32 -12.98
C ALA A 363 14.43 -13.40 -14.20
N GLY A 364 13.88 -12.18 -14.05
CA GLY A 364 13.63 -11.26 -15.16
C GLY A 364 12.52 -11.72 -16.10
N ALA A 365 11.63 -12.65 -15.67
CA ALA A 365 10.59 -13.29 -16.48
C ALA A 365 9.34 -12.39 -16.63
N PHE A 366 9.53 -11.11 -16.89
CA PHE A 366 8.43 -10.13 -17.00
C PHE A 366 7.62 -10.33 -18.28
N LYS A 367 8.29 -10.59 -19.39
CA LYS A 367 7.65 -10.75 -20.70
C LYS A 367 6.73 -11.98 -20.73
N GLU A 368 7.18 -13.06 -20.15
CA GLU A 368 6.47 -14.35 -20.09
C GLU A 368 5.20 -14.27 -19.22
N THR A 369 5.19 -13.39 -18.21
CA THR A 369 4.09 -13.26 -17.26
C THR A 369 3.21 -12.04 -17.50
N GLN A 370 3.54 -11.20 -18.49
CA GLN A 370 2.80 -9.99 -18.84
C GLN A 370 1.36 -10.30 -19.31
N GLY A 371 1.18 -11.37 -20.10
CA GLY A 371 -0.14 -11.80 -20.55
C GLY A 371 -1.11 -12.09 -19.40
N GLY A 372 -0.64 -12.79 -18.37
CA GLY A 372 -1.43 -13.06 -17.18
C GLY A 372 -1.84 -11.78 -16.42
N ALA A 373 -0.99 -10.76 -16.37
CA ALA A 373 -1.33 -9.49 -15.75
C ALA A 373 -2.41 -8.70 -16.54
N ILE A 374 -2.40 -8.79 -17.86
CA ILE A 374 -3.44 -8.19 -18.70
C ILE A 374 -4.78 -8.92 -18.50
N ILE A 375 -4.76 -10.25 -18.49
CA ILE A 375 -5.96 -11.07 -18.24
C ILE A 375 -6.52 -10.80 -16.84
N GLU A 376 -5.67 -10.67 -15.81
CA GLU A 376 -6.07 -10.26 -14.45
C GLU A 376 -6.88 -8.96 -14.48
N ALA A 377 -6.40 -7.93 -15.18
CA ALA A 377 -7.09 -6.65 -15.29
C ALA A 377 -8.42 -6.77 -16.05
N ILE A 378 -8.46 -7.55 -17.14
CA ILE A 378 -9.69 -7.79 -17.91
C ILE A 378 -10.73 -8.53 -17.06
N ILE A 379 -10.33 -9.60 -16.35
CA ILE A 379 -11.22 -10.33 -15.44
C ILE A 379 -11.77 -9.39 -14.37
N ASN A 380 -10.90 -8.59 -13.73
CA ASN A 380 -11.30 -7.64 -12.70
C ASN A 380 -12.40 -6.71 -13.21
N ILE A 381 -12.15 -5.99 -14.30
CA ILE A 381 -13.11 -5.01 -14.84
C ILE A 381 -14.39 -5.72 -15.31
N SER A 382 -14.27 -6.78 -16.12
CA SER A 382 -15.43 -7.43 -16.74
C SER A 382 -16.34 -8.10 -15.72
N VAL A 383 -15.77 -8.87 -14.76
CA VAL A 383 -16.55 -9.55 -13.74
C VAL A 383 -17.15 -8.55 -12.74
N SER A 384 -16.36 -7.55 -12.32
CA SER A 384 -16.86 -6.49 -11.42
C SER A 384 -18.03 -5.73 -12.02
N LEU A 385 -17.92 -5.25 -13.27
CA LEU A 385 -19.00 -4.53 -13.94
C LEU A 385 -20.21 -5.43 -14.18
N PHE A 386 -20.00 -6.68 -14.63
CA PHE A 386 -21.07 -7.64 -14.82
C PHE A 386 -21.86 -7.86 -13.52
N LEU A 387 -21.18 -8.19 -12.44
CA LEU A 387 -21.82 -8.45 -11.15
C LEU A 387 -22.47 -7.17 -10.57
N PHE A 388 -21.85 -6.02 -10.75
CA PHE A 388 -22.40 -4.76 -10.28
C PHE A 388 -23.73 -4.39 -10.98
N PHE A 389 -23.77 -4.47 -12.31
CA PHE A 389 -24.93 -3.99 -13.08
C PHE A 389 -26.03 -5.03 -13.28
N PHE A 390 -25.69 -6.32 -13.38
CA PHE A 390 -26.66 -7.36 -13.80
C PHE A 390 -27.14 -8.28 -12.67
N THR A 391 -26.52 -8.25 -11.46
CA THR A 391 -26.92 -9.17 -10.38
C THR A 391 -27.48 -8.46 -9.13
N GLY A 392 -27.46 -7.15 -9.08
CA GLY A 392 -27.88 -6.41 -7.89
C GLY A 392 -26.95 -6.53 -6.67
N LEU A 393 -25.80 -7.18 -6.82
CA LEU A 393 -24.84 -7.37 -5.73
C LEU A 393 -24.11 -6.08 -5.30
N GLY A 394 -24.15 -5.02 -6.12
CA GLY A 394 -23.54 -3.74 -5.77
C GLY A 394 -22.07 -3.88 -5.33
N LEU A 395 -21.75 -3.42 -4.10
CA LEU A 395 -20.41 -3.48 -3.53
C LEU A 395 -19.84 -4.90 -3.49
N TYR A 396 -20.66 -5.90 -3.16
CA TYR A 396 -20.18 -7.28 -3.11
C TYR A 396 -19.75 -7.79 -4.48
N GLY A 397 -20.48 -7.41 -5.54
CA GLY A 397 -20.13 -7.77 -6.92
C GLY A 397 -18.74 -7.28 -7.32
N LEU A 398 -18.38 -6.05 -6.93
CA LEU A 398 -17.04 -5.50 -7.19
C LEU A 398 -15.94 -6.28 -6.46
N LEU A 399 -16.15 -6.54 -5.17
CA LEU A 399 -15.18 -7.30 -4.36
C LEU A 399 -15.02 -8.75 -4.87
N ILE A 400 -16.12 -9.40 -5.30
CA ILE A 400 -16.07 -10.73 -5.90
C ILE A 400 -15.29 -10.70 -7.22
N GLY A 401 -15.51 -9.70 -8.08
CA GLY A 401 -14.73 -9.53 -9.31
C GLY A 401 -13.23 -9.38 -9.04
N THR A 402 -12.87 -8.64 -8.00
CA THR A 402 -11.49 -8.49 -7.56
C THR A 402 -10.92 -9.81 -7.02
N ILE A 403 -11.70 -10.60 -6.27
CA ILE A 403 -11.29 -11.93 -5.81
C ILE A 403 -11.07 -12.87 -7.00
N CYS A 404 -11.96 -12.89 -7.99
CA CYS A 404 -11.83 -13.73 -9.19
C CYS A 404 -10.54 -13.40 -9.96
N SER A 405 -10.24 -12.13 -10.15
CA SER A 405 -9.03 -11.68 -10.83
C SER A 405 -7.76 -12.08 -10.08
N TYR A 406 -7.73 -11.88 -8.76
CA TYR A 406 -6.60 -12.26 -7.93
C TYR A 406 -6.42 -13.77 -7.83
N LEU A 407 -7.51 -14.53 -7.77
CA LEU A 407 -7.45 -16.00 -7.80
C LEU A 407 -6.81 -16.50 -9.10
N PHE A 408 -7.28 -16.00 -10.25
CA PHE A 408 -6.68 -16.31 -11.54
C PHE A 408 -5.18 -16.02 -11.54
N ARG A 409 -4.80 -14.80 -11.16
CA ARG A 409 -3.39 -14.38 -11.18
C ARG A 409 -2.52 -15.13 -10.19
N THR A 410 -3.06 -15.46 -9.03
CA THR A 410 -2.34 -16.26 -8.02
C THR A 410 -2.01 -17.65 -8.57
N VAL A 411 -2.97 -18.33 -9.20
CA VAL A 411 -2.74 -19.64 -9.83
C VAL A 411 -1.74 -19.53 -10.98
N ASP A 412 -1.87 -18.53 -11.84
CA ASP A 412 -0.99 -18.29 -12.99
C ASP A 412 0.49 -18.13 -12.54
N VAL A 413 0.78 -17.16 -11.66
CA VAL A 413 2.17 -16.91 -11.20
C VAL A 413 2.71 -18.05 -10.34
N PHE A 414 1.86 -18.70 -9.54
CA PHE A 414 2.22 -19.84 -8.73
C PHE A 414 2.69 -21.01 -9.60
N LEU A 415 1.87 -21.43 -10.57
CA LEU A 415 2.21 -22.53 -11.48
C LEU A 415 3.45 -22.20 -12.33
N TYR A 416 3.56 -20.97 -12.81
CA TYR A 416 4.73 -20.53 -13.57
C TYR A 416 6.01 -20.59 -12.73
N ALA A 417 6.01 -20.03 -11.52
CA ALA A 417 7.17 -20.04 -10.63
C ALA A 417 7.59 -21.47 -10.26
N HIS A 418 6.64 -22.29 -9.81
CA HIS A 418 6.92 -23.68 -9.37
C HIS A 418 7.43 -24.56 -10.49
N ARG A 419 6.78 -24.55 -11.67
CA ARG A 419 7.09 -25.47 -12.78
C ARG A 419 8.22 -25.01 -13.67
N LYS A 420 8.37 -23.70 -13.88
CA LYS A 420 9.32 -23.15 -14.88
C LYS A 420 10.59 -22.55 -14.28
N LEU A 421 10.49 -21.99 -13.07
CA LEU A 421 11.61 -21.24 -12.50
C LEU A 421 12.31 -21.97 -11.36
N VAL A 422 11.57 -22.70 -10.51
CA VAL A 422 12.10 -23.31 -9.27
C VAL A 422 12.19 -24.83 -9.38
N ASP A 423 11.33 -25.45 -10.18
CA ASP A 423 11.16 -26.90 -10.25
C ASP A 423 10.84 -27.51 -8.86
N SER A 424 9.84 -26.93 -8.17
CA SER A 424 9.41 -27.33 -6.83
C SER A 424 8.04 -28.00 -6.83
N SER A 425 7.71 -28.70 -5.73
CA SER A 425 6.49 -29.48 -5.62
C SER A 425 5.26 -28.59 -5.37
N VAL A 426 4.39 -28.46 -6.37
CA VAL A 426 3.07 -27.82 -6.29
C VAL A 426 2.19 -28.46 -5.21
N SER A 427 2.24 -29.80 -5.07
CA SER A 427 1.40 -30.56 -4.13
C SER A 427 1.71 -30.22 -2.67
N ILE A 428 2.99 -30.02 -2.32
CA ILE A 428 3.38 -29.66 -0.94
C ILE A 428 2.91 -28.25 -0.60
N ALA A 429 3.09 -27.31 -1.51
CA ALA A 429 2.65 -25.93 -1.31
C ALA A 429 1.11 -25.85 -1.21
N PHE A 430 0.39 -26.58 -2.07
CA PHE A 430 -1.07 -26.66 -2.02
C PHE A 430 -1.57 -27.29 -0.71
N ARG A 431 -0.96 -28.39 -0.26
CA ARG A 431 -1.28 -29.00 1.03
C ARG A 431 -1.11 -27.99 2.18
N ASN A 432 -0.02 -27.26 2.22
CA ASN A 432 0.23 -26.24 3.25
C ASN A 432 -0.82 -25.12 3.21
N PHE A 433 -1.21 -24.70 2.02
CA PHE A 433 -2.29 -23.75 1.83
C PHE A 433 -3.62 -24.27 2.41
N VAL A 434 -4.01 -25.51 2.08
CA VAL A 434 -5.25 -26.12 2.58
C VAL A 434 -5.24 -26.28 4.09
N VAL A 435 -4.13 -26.76 4.68
CA VAL A 435 -3.99 -26.88 6.14
C VAL A 435 -4.18 -25.53 6.83
N ASN A 436 -3.51 -24.49 6.34
CA ASN A 436 -3.63 -23.14 6.90
C ASN A 436 -5.05 -22.56 6.70
N LEU A 437 -5.67 -22.79 5.55
CA LEU A 437 -7.04 -22.34 5.28
C LEU A 437 -8.05 -23.00 6.24
N LEU A 438 -7.95 -24.32 6.41
CA LEU A 438 -8.81 -25.03 7.36
C LEU A 438 -8.59 -24.55 8.79
N THR A 439 -7.34 -24.31 9.19
CA THR A 439 -7.02 -23.74 10.52
C THR A 439 -7.66 -22.36 10.69
N MET A 440 -7.59 -21.50 9.68
CA MET A 440 -8.22 -20.17 9.68
C MET A 440 -9.74 -20.29 9.83
N VAL A 441 -10.38 -21.15 9.05
CA VAL A 441 -11.84 -21.35 9.10
C VAL A 441 -12.29 -21.87 10.47
N VAL A 442 -11.59 -22.88 11.02
CA VAL A 442 -11.91 -23.44 12.34
C VAL A 442 -11.77 -22.39 13.43
N LEU A 443 -10.68 -21.62 13.44
CA LEU A 443 -10.48 -20.54 14.40
C LEU A 443 -11.56 -19.46 14.27
N TYR A 444 -11.84 -19.00 13.05
CA TYR A 444 -12.87 -18.01 12.81
C TYR A 444 -14.23 -18.47 13.32
N CYS A 445 -14.67 -19.70 12.93
CA CYS A 445 -15.92 -20.27 13.42
C CYS A 445 -15.93 -20.40 14.95
N SER A 446 -14.84 -20.82 15.57
CA SER A 446 -14.73 -20.94 17.02
C SER A 446 -14.94 -19.60 17.72
N PHE A 447 -14.31 -18.52 17.22
CA PHE A 447 -14.50 -17.19 17.80
C PHE A 447 -15.89 -16.62 17.53
N VAL A 448 -16.49 -16.87 16.40
CA VAL A 448 -17.84 -16.38 16.08
C VAL A 448 -18.90 -17.10 16.92
N LEU A 449 -18.77 -18.43 17.07
CA LEU A 449 -19.81 -19.25 17.70
C LEU A 449 -19.65 -19.40 19.22
N ILE A 450 -18.40 -19.50 19.72
CA ILE A 450 -18.13 -19.84 21.12
C ILE A 450 -17.71 -18.63 21.95
N ALA A 451 -16.90 -17.76 21.38
CA ALA A 451 -16.31 -16.62 22.08
C ALA A 451 -16.39 -15.30 21.28
N PRO A 452 -17.62 -14.81 20.99
CA PRO A 452 -17.75 -13.59 20.19
C PRO A 452 -17.05 -12.41 20.85
N VAL A 453 -16.32 -11.64 20.04
CA VAL A 453 -15.51 -10.53 20.52
C VAL A 453 -16.37 -9.28 20.69
N HIS A 454 -16.97 -9.12 21.87
CA HIS A 454 -17.68 -7.90 22.25
C HIS A 454 -16.73 -6.93 22.95
N THR A 455 -16.68 -5.67 22.50
CA THR A 455 -15.83 -4.64 23.12
C THR A 455 -16.56 -3.31 23.13
N GLU A 456 -16.48 -2.60 24.27
CA GLU A 456 -17.10 -1.28 24.45
C GLU A 456 -16.08 -0.14 24.34
N SER A 457 -14.78 -0.47 24.35
CA SER A 457 -13.71 0.52 24.28
C SER A 457 -12.54 0.08 23.38
N MET A 458 -11.84 1.05 22.81
CA MET A 458 -10.62 0.79 22.01
C MET A 458 -9.52 0.12 22.83
N VAL A 459 -9.40 0.44 24.13
CA VAL A 459 -8.41 -0.21 25.02
C VAL A 459 -8.76 -1.68 25.21
N GLY A 460 -10.03 -1.97 25.49
CA GLY A 460 -10.52 -3.35 25.60
C GLY A 460 -10.32 -4.14 24.31
N TRP A 461 -10.53 -3.51 23.15
CA TRP A 461 -10.28 -4.11 21.86
C TRP A 461 -8.78 -4.46 21.67
N ILE A 462 -7.85 -3.55 22.03
CA ILE A 462 -6.40 -3.78 21.94
C ILE A 462 -5.99 -4.97 22.84
N VAL A 463 -6.48 -5.03 24.07
CA VAL A 463 -6.16 -6.14 24.99
C VAL A 463 -6.64 -7.47 24.42
N LYS A 464 -7.88 -7.53 23.91
CA LYS A 464 -8.41 -8.74 23.26
C LYS A 464 -7.65 -9.08 21.98
N ALA A 465 -7.24 -8.08 21.18
CA ALA A 465 -6.44 -8.29 19.99
C ALA A 465 -5.09 -8.96 20.30
N ILE A 466 -4.44 -8.55 21.39
CA ILE A 466 -3.20 -9.19 21.85
C ILE A 466 -3.46 -10.65 22.22
N GLY A 467 -4.49 -10.93 23.03
CA GLY A 467 -4.85 -12.29 23.43
C GLY A 467 -5.19 -13.19 22.24
N ILE A 468 -6.03 -12.71 21.30
CA ILE A 468 -6.40 -13.42 20.07
C ILE A 468 -5.17 -13.68 19.20
N SER A 469 -4.25 -12.71 19.12
CA SER A 469 -2.99 -12.88 18.36
C SER A 469 -2.14 -14.01 18.94
N PHE A 470 -2.00 -14.08 20.28
CA PHE A 470 -1.28 -15.16 20.94
C PHE A 470 -1.91 -16.52 20.67
N VAL A 471 -3.24 -16.65 20.84
CA VAL A 471 -3.97 -17.89 20.57
C VAL A 471 -3.80 -18.31 19.10
N THR A 472 -3.98 -17.37 18.18
CA THR A 472 -3.86 -17.63 16.75
C THR A 472 -2.47 -18.12 16.39
N VAL A 473 -1.40 -17.42 16.82
CA VAL A 473 -0.01 -17.82 16.56
C VAL A 473 0.27 -19.21 17.17
N PHE A 474 -0.19 -19.46 18.39
CA PHE A 474 0.00 -20.75 19.05
C PHE A 474 -0.68 -21.89 18.28
N VAL A 475 -1.96 -21.74 17.90
CA VAL A 475 -2.70 -22.78 17.17
C VAL A 475 -2.09 -23.03 15.79
N PHE A 476 -1.79 -21.99 15.02
CA PHE A 476 -1.11 -22.15 13.73
C PHE A 476 0.27 -22.81 13.90
N GLY A 477 1.00 -22.43 14.95
CA GLY A 477 2.29 -23.03 15.29
C GLY A 477 2.16 -24.53 15.57
N ALA A 478 1.21 -24.92 16.41
CA ALA A 478 0.94 -26.31 16.76
C ALA A 478 0.50 -27.15 15.55
N VAL A 479 -0.47 -26.65 14.77
CA VAL A 479 -0.96 -27.34 13.57
C VAL A 479 0.17 -27.52 12.55
N ASN A 480 0.91 -26.44 12.25
CA ASN A 480 2.03 -26.53 11.30
C ASN A 480 3.17 -27.41 11.83
N TYR A 481 3.40 -27.47 13.14
CA TYR A 481 4.36 -28.41 13.72
C TYR A 481 3.97 -29.87 13.47
N LEU A 482 2.67 -30.20 13.54
CA LEU A 482 2.20 -31.55 13.23
C LEU A 482 2.41 -31.94 11.75
N PHE A 483 2.11 -31.02 10.82
CA PHE A 483 2.15 -31.32 9.38
C PHE A 483 3.51 -31.02 8.71
N ASN A 484 4.33 -30.11 9.27
CA ASN A 484 5.56 -29.60 8.67
C ASN A 484 6.74 -29.55 9.64
N ARG A 485 6.83 -30.51 10.57
CA ARG A 485 7.84 -30.57 11.65
C ARG A 485 9.27 -30.28 11.18
N LYS A 486 9.68 -30.88 10.07
CA LYS A 486 11.06 -30.70 9.54
C LYS A 486 11.36 -29.24 9.20
N LYS A 487 10.43 -28.54 8.50
CA LYS A 487 10.60 -27.13 8.12
C LYS A 487 10.63 -26.22 9.37
N ILE A 488 9.80 -26.47 10.36
CA ILE A 488 9.80 -25.67 11.60
C ILE A 488 11.09 -25.84 12.40
N ILE A 489 11.58 -27.07 12.54
CA ILE A 489 12.87 -27.31 13.23
C ILE A 489 14.01 -26.61 12.49
N GLU A 490 14.02 -26.64 11.17
CA GLU A 490 15.01 -25.97 10.35
C GLU A 490 14.98 -24.47 10.52
N ILE A 491 13.79 -23.85 10.49
CA ILE A 491 13.61 -22.40 10.72
C ILE A 491 14.09 -22.03 12.13
N TYR A 492 13.73 -22.82 13.14
CA TYR A 492 14.17 -22.61 14.51
C TYR A 492 15.71 -22.70 14.63
N SER A 493 16.34 -23.72 14.05
CA SER A 493 17.80 -23.87 14.07
C SER A 493 18.50 -22.69 13.38
N PHE A 494 17.96 -22.19 12.27
CA PHE A 494 18.50 -21.03 11.56
C PHE A 494 18.43 -19.75 12.41
N ILE A 495 17.32 -19.53 13.10
CA ILE A 495 17.13 -18.38 13.99
C ILE A 495 18.13 -18.45 15.17
N VAL A 496 18.22 -19.59 15.84
CA VAL A 496 19.13 -19.78 16.98
C VAL A 496 20.60 -19.61 16.61
N LEU A 497 21.02 -20.15 15.46
CA LEU A 497 22.40 -19.99 14.96
C LEU A 497 22.71 -18.51 14.64
N LYS A 498 21.77 -17.76 14.09
CA LYS A 498 21.96 -16.35 13.78
C LYS A 498 22.10 -15.49 15.04
N PHE A 499 21.32 -15.77 16.09
CA PHE A 499 21.45 -15.08 17.38
C PHE A 499 22.81 -15.38 18.05
N ARG A 500 23.30 -16.63 18.03
CA ARG A 500 24.63 -17.00 18.55
C ARG A 500 25.80 -16.31 17.82
N HIS A 501 25.64 -16.01 16.52
CA HIS A 501 26.68 -15.30 15.75
C HIS A 501 26.59 -13.77 15.89
N SER A 502 25.51 -13.21 16.39
CA SER A 502 25.40 -11.77 16.64
C SER A 502 25.92 -11.34 18.01
N GLU A 503 26.15 -12.27 18.90
CA GLU A 503 26.76 -12.06 20.22
C GLU A 503 28.31 -12.26 20.25
N LYS A 504 28.88 -12.69 19.14
CA LYS A 504 30.31 -12.67 18.88
C LYS A 504 30.70 -11.54 17.92
#